data_d3231edf3af2721b54a34d9c5c55c215
#
_entry.id   d3231edf3af2721b54a34d9c5c55c215
#
_cell.length_a   1.000
_cell.length_b   1.000
_cell.length_c   1.000
_cell.angle_alpha   90.00
_cell.angle_beta   90.00
_cell.angle_gamma   90.00
#
_symmetry.space_group_name_H-M   'P 1'
#
loop_
_entity.id
_entity.type
_entity.pdbx_description
1 polymer ?
#
loop_
_entity_poly.entity_id
_entity_poly.type
_entity_poly.pdbx_seq_one_letter_code
_entity_poly.pdbx_strand_id
1 'polypeptide(L)'
;MSTCLVGSEMCIRDRAFIVEGEKNVAELLQSHFNIIAIYALESWTIKNKKICNLHQQTLHIISPKELKRISNLHTPNEVVAIVKLPTNDDNQKQISQALQQPLQHHVLALDDIRDPGNLGTIIRIADWFGINTLICSPTCVDAYSPKVVQATMGSIFHIQLIYNDLEQLFESNAKIPVYAALLQGKNIFDTDFSKKGIILMGNESQGINEKYFKYMSK
;
A
#
# COMPACT_ATOMS: atom_id res chain seq x y z
N MET A 1 19.73 -23.86 12.49
CA MET A 1 18.85 -22.74 12.12
C MET A 1 18.62 -22.82 10.63
N SER A 2 17.42 -23.20 10.24
CA SER A 2 17.06 -23.37 8.82
C SER A 2 17.06 -22.01 8.15
N THR A 3 17.97 -21.79 7.23
CA THR A 3 18.01 -20.62 6.35
C THR A 3 16.86 -20.73 5.37
N CYS A 4 15.71 -20.25 5.78
CA CYS A 4 14.57 -20.11 4.92
C CYS A 4 14.80 -18.90 4.02
N LEU A 5 15.19 -19.18 2.80
CA LEU A 5 15.52 -18.18 1.79
C LEU A 5 14.25 -17.57 1.24
N VAL A 6 14.27 -16.27 1.19
CA VAL A 6 13.26 -15.36 0.75
C VAL A 6 12.95 -15.58 -0.73
N GLY A 7 11.85 -16.26 -1.01
CA GLY A 7 11.18 -16.26 -2.31
C GLY A 7 9.75 -15.78 -2.11
N SER A 8 9.12 -15.27 -3.14
CA SER A 8 7.75 -14.71 -3.11
C SER A 8 6.70 -15.63 -2.47
N GLU A 9 6.89 -16.95 -2.55
CA GLU A 9 6.00 -17.95 -1.95
C GLU A 9 6.10 -18.03 -0.42
N MET A 10 7.22 -17.61 0.18
CA MET A 10 7.44 -17.70 1.61
C MET A 10 6.81 -16.54 2.38
N CYS A 11 6.76 -15.36 1.78
CA CYS A 11 6.09 -14.19 2.36
C CYS A 11 4.59 -14.44 2.58
N ILE A 12 3.95 -15.20 1.68
CA ILE A 12 2.52 -15.54 1.78
C ILE A 12 2.28 -16.53 2.94
N ARG A 13 3.17 -17.51 3.13
CA ARG A 13 3.04 -18.51 4.19
C ARG A 13 3.20 -17.93 5.58
N ASP A 14 4.12 -16.99 5.75
CA ASP A 14 4.47 -16.42 7.06
C ASP A 14 3.73 -15.09 7.35
N ARG A 15 2.79 -14.68 6.48
CA ARG A 15 2.06 -13.40 6.57
C ARG A 15 3.02 -12.21 6.76
N ALA A 16 4.06 -12.16 5.95
CA ALA A 16 5.08 -11.12 5.99
C ALA A 16 5.39 -10.59 4.59
N PHE A 17 5.91 -9.40 4.49
CA PHE A 17 6.40 -8.80 3.25
C PHE A 17 7.79 -8.18 3.44
N ILE A 18 8.45 -7.90 2.32
CA ILE A 18 9.82 -7.40 2.29
C ILE A 18 9.83 -5.93 1.94
N VAL A 19 10.66 -5.18 2.66
CA VAL A 19 10.93 -3.76 2.43
C VAL A 19 12.42 -3.60 2.18
N GLU A 20 12.79 -3.10 1.00
CA GLU A 20 14.18 -2.94 0.60
C GLU A 20 14.53 -1.48 0.32
N GLY A 21 15.76 -1.10 0.71
CA GLY A 21 16.34 0.20 0.45
C GLY A 21 16.21 1.19 1.60
N GLU A 22 17.23 2.05 1.71
CA GLU A 22 17.38 2.98 2.83
C GLU A 22 16.14 3.87 3.03
N LYS A 23 15.59 4.42 1.93
CA LYS A 23 14.44 5.30 1.98
C LYS A 23 13.19 4.59 2.48
N ASN A 24 12.87 3.43 1.89
CA ASN A 24 11.69 2.65 2.28
C ASN A 24 11.78 2.17 3.73
N VAL A 25 12.97 1.72 4.15
CA VAL A 25 13.19 1.28 5.54
C VAL A 25 13.13 2.46 6.51
N ALA A 26 13.60 3.65 6.12
CA ALA A 26 13.50 4.84 6.97
C ALA A 26 12.04 5.25 7.25
N GLU A 27 11.16 5.20 6.23
CA GLU A 27 9.72 5.46 6.39
C GLU A 27 9.04 4.35 7.22
N LEU A 28 9.38 3.07 6.96
CA LEU A 28 8.90 1.94 7.76
C LEU A 28 9.19 2.13 9.25
N LEU A 29 10.40 2.55 9.59
CA LEU A 29 10.85 2.71 10.98
C LEU A 29 10.12 3.83 11.74
N GLN A 30 9.45 4.73 11.03
CA GLN A 30 8.61 5.77 11.59
C GLN A 30 7.12 5.38 11.64
N SER A 31 6.77 4.23 11.09
CA SER A 31 5.40 3.72 11.00
C SER A 31 5.04 2.81 12.19
N HIS A 32 3.77 2.39 12.24
CA HIS A 32 3.30 1.42 13.24
C HIS A 32 3.33 -0.03 12.76
N PHE A 33 3.97 -0.29 11.63
CA PHE A 33 4.09 -1.65 11.12
C PHE A 33 4.98 -2.51 12.03
N ASN A 34 4.58 -3.76 12.22
CA ASN A 34 5.32 -4.69 13.07
C ASN A 34 6.52 -5.27 12.29
N ILE A 35 7.71 -4.84 12.66
CA ILE A 35 8.97 -5.30 12.06
C ILE A 35 9.40 -6.60 12.72
N ILE A 36 9.55 -7.65 11.91
CA ILE A 36 10.00 -8.98 12.34
C ILE A 36 11.52 -9.04 12.42
N ALA A 37 12.21 -8.54 11.38
CA ALA A 37 13.67 -8.52 11.32
C ALA A 37 14.16 -7.40 10.39
N ILE A 38 15.36 -6.90 10.67
CA ILE A 38 16.11 -5.96 9.82
C ILE A 38 17.47 -6.59 9.55
N TYR A 39 17.81 -6.75 8.30
CA TYR A 39 19.11 -7.22 7.83
C TYR A 39 19.85 -6.06 7.18
N ALA A 40 21.00 -5.70 7.70
CA ALA A 40 21.73 -4.54 7.23
C ALA A 40 23.23 -4.78 7.14
N LEU A 41 23.89 -4.05 6.24
CA LEU A 41 25.35 -3.99 6.21
C LEU A 41 25.87 -3.14 7.38
N GLU A 42 27.07 -3.42 7.82
CA GLU A 42 27.74 -2.64 8.88
C GLU A 42 27.83 -1.15 8.54
N SER A 43 28.08 -0.83 7.25
CA SER A 43 28.10 0.56 6.76
C SER A 43 26.80 1.31 7.04
N TRP A 44 25.65 0.65 6.85
CA TRP A 44 24.34 1.23 7.13
C TRP A 44 24.11 1.44 8.63
N THR A 45 24.50 0.48 9.47
CA THR A 45 24.34 0.57 10.93
C THR A 45 25.16 1.71 11.52
N ILE A 46 26.36 1.95 10.98
CA ILE A 46 27.22 3.07 11.40
C ILE A 46 26.57 4.42 11.10
N LYS A 47 25.95 4.56 9.91
CA LYS A 47 25.23 5.77 9.51
C LYS A 47 23.96 5.99 10.32
N ASN A 48 23.29 4.92 10.77
CA ASN A 48 21.96 4.94 11.37
C ASN A 48 21.94 4.52 12.85
N LYS A 49 22.98 4.82 13.62
CA LYS A 49 23.18 4.37 15.03
C LYS A 49 21.97 4.62 15.94
N LYS A 50 21.29 5.76 15.84
CA LYS A 50 20.12 6.08 16.67
C LYS A 50 18.98 5.09 16.42
N ILE A 51 18.71 4.77 15.17
CA ILE A 51 17.67 3.84 14.72
C ILE A 51 18.03 2.42 15.17
N CYS A 52 19.29 2.01 14.96
CA CYS A 52 19.77 0.70 15.37
C CYS A 52 19.60 0.45 16.87
N ASN A 53 19.83 1.45 17.69
CA ASN A 53 19.65 1.35 19.14
C ASN A 53 18.19 1.11 19.57
N LEU A 54 17.21 1.58 18.80
CA LEU A 54 15.78 1.36 19.05
C LEU A 54 15.32 -0.03 18.61
N HIS A 55 16.02 -0.65 17.67
CA HIS A 55 15.65 -1.91 17.05
C HIS A 55 16.66 -3.05 17.28
N GLN A 56 17.45 -3.00 18.36
CA GLN A 56 18.52 -3.96 18.62
C GLN A 56 18.09 -5.44 18.58
N GLN A 57 16.87 -5.72 19.04
CA GLN A 57 16.36 -7.11 19.09
C GLN A 57 16.02 -7.69 17.71
N THR A 58 15.74 -6.83 16.72
CA THR A 58 15.34 -7.22 15.36
C THR A 58 16.43 -6.98 14.33
N LEU A 59 17.53 -6.31 14.69
CA LEU A 59 18.62 -5.96 13.80
C LEU A 59 19.67 -7.07 13.72
N HIS A 60 19.98 -7.50 12.49
CA HIS A 60 21.03 -8.46 12.17
C HIS A 60 22.02 -7.84 11.19
N ILE A 61 23.29 -7.76 11.61
CA ILE A 61 24.37 -7.31 10.74
C ILE A 61 24.80 -8.49 9.86
N ILE A 62 24.78 -8.30 8.54
CA ILE A 62 25.09 -9.32 7.56
C ILE A 62 26.12 -8.84 6.55
N SER A 63 26.77 -9.78 5.88
CA SER A 63 27.74 -9.50 4.81
C SER A 63 27.04 -9.09 3.50
N PRO A 64 27.75 -8.39 2.56
CA PRO A 64 27.20 -8.09 1.24
C PRO A 64 26.77 -9.32 0.43
N LYS A 65 27.45 -10.47 0.66
CA LYS A 65 27.13 -11.74 0.01
C LYS A 65 25.78 -12.30 0.51
N GLU A 66 25.53 -12.21 1.79
CA GLU A 66 24.26 -12.64 2.40
C GLU A 66 23.12 -11.70 1.99
N LEU A 67 23.37 -10.40 2.01
CA LEU A 67 22.38 -9.39 1.55
C LEU A 67 21.95 -9.65 0.11
N LYS A 68 22.92 -9.94 -0.79
CA LYS A 68 22.63 -10.28 -2.19
C LYS A 68 21.75 -11.52 -2.34
N ARG A 69 21.78 -12.46 -1.39
CA ARG A 69 20.96 -13.68 -1.44
C ARG A 69 19.52 -13.48 -1.01
N ILE A 70 19.25 -12.46 -0.20
CA ILE A 70 17.91 -12.16 0.32
C ILE A 70 17.21 -11.00 -0.40
N SER A 71 17.95 -10.19 -1.16
CA SER A 71 17.42 -9.06 -1.91
C SER A 71 16.75 -9.51 -3.21
N ASN A 72 15.61 -8.91 -3.53
CA ASN A 72 14.92 -9.04 -4.82
C ASN A 72 15.45 -8.05 -5.88
N LEU A 73 16.33 -7.12 -5.47
CA LEU A 73 16.85 -6.09 -6.36
C LEU A 73 18.08 -6.59 -7.14
N HIS A 74 18.19 -6.19 -8.38
CA HIS A 74 19.39 -6.46 -9.20
C HIS A 74 20.67 -5.93 -8.54
N THR A 75 20.59 -4.74 -7.98
CA THR A 75 21.63 -4.13 -7.15
C THR A 75 21.07 -3.96 -5.74
N PRO A 76 21.43 -4.84 -4.80
CA PRO A 76 20.96 -4.75 -3.43
C PRO A 76 21.35 -3.42 -2.78
N ASN A 77 20.43 -2.85 -2.05
CA ASN A 77 20.71 -1.73 -1.16
C ASN A 77 21.33 -2.22 0.16
N GLU A 78 21.75 -1.31 1.04
CA GLU A 78 22.46 -1.65 2.26
C GLU A 78 21.56 -2.27 3.36
N VAL A 79 20.23 -2.29 3.17
CA VAL A 79 19.28 -2.74 4.20
C VAL A 79 18.03 -3.38 3.60
N VAL A 80 17.55 -4.44 4.27
CA VAL A 80 16.31 -5.16 3.98
C VAL A 80 15.57 -5.40 5.30
N ALA A 81 14.27 -5.15 5.34
CA ALA A 81 13.42 -5.45 6.49
C ALA A 81 12.35 -6.47 6.12
N ILE A 82 12.01 -7.32 7.08
CA ILE A 82 10.85 -8.24 7.03
C ILE A 82 9.79 -7.69 7.96
N VAL A 83 8.59 -7.50 7.44
CA VAL A 83 7.48 -6.83 8.10
C VAL A 83 6.27 -7.73 8.10
N LYS A 84 5.55 -7.78 9.22
CA LYS A 84 4.31 -8.55 9.33
C LYS A 84 3.21 -7.87 8.50
N LEU A 85 2.49 -8.66 7.70
CA LEU A 85 1.32 -8.16 6.97
C LEU A 85 0.26 -7.67 7.97
N PRO A 86 -0.43 -6.57 7.69
CA PRO A 86 -1.59 -6.14 8.46
C PRO A 86 -2.64 -7.25 8.49
N THR A 87 -3.32 -7.42 9.62
CA THR A 87 -4.45 -8.35 9.71
C THR A 87 -5.70 -7.67 9.17
N ASN A 88 -6.43 -8.40 8.32
CA ASN A 88 -7.69 -7.91 7.75
C ASN A 88 -8.89 -8.11 8.68
N ASP A 89 -8.65 -8.37 9.96
CA ASP A 89 -9.68 -8.83 10.89
C ASP A 89 -10.84 -7.85 11.08
N ASP A 90 -10.76 -6.64 10.52
CA ASP A 90 -11.78 -5.59 10.71
C ASP A 90 -11.97 -4.67 9.48
N ASN A 91 -11.85 -5.19 8.24
CA ASN A 91 -11.99 -4.40 7.00
C ASN A 91 -13.29 -3.59 6.98
N GLN A 92 -14.41 -4.19 7.36
CA GLN A 92 -15.72 -3.53 7.41
C GLN A 92 -15.73 -2.35 8.40
N LYS A 93 -15.12 -2.53 9.57
CA LYS A 93 -14.99 -1.48 10.58
C LYS A 93 -14.03 -0.38 10.13
N GLN A 94 -12.93 -0.74 9.52
CA GLN A 94 -11.96 0.21 8.96
C GLN A 94 -12.60 1.05 7.83
N ILE A 95 -13.35 0.41 6.93
CA ILE A 95 -14.13 1.10 5.88
C ILE A 95 -15.16 2.02 6.50
N SER A 96 -15.92 1.52 7.49
CA SER A 96 -16.93 2.32 8.18
C SER A 96 -16.30 3.52 8.88
N GLN A 97 -15.16 3.36 9.53
CA GLN A 97 -14.42 4.45 10.15
C GLN A 97 -13.92 5.46 9.12
N ALA A 98 -13.33 4.99 8.02
CA ALA A 98 -12.86 5.85 6.94
C ALA A 98 -13.99 6.67 6.29
N LEU A 99 -15.19 6.10 6.17
CA LEU A 99 -16.34 6.75 5.53
C LEU A 99 -17.26 7.51 6.51
N GLN A 100 -17.25 7.17 7.80
CA GLN A 100 -18.12 7.79 8.82
C GLN A 100 -17.46 8.91 9.62
N GLN A 101 -16.13 8.97 9.66
CA GLN A 101 -15.49 10.15 10.25
C GLN A 101 -16.04 11.41 9.57
N PRO A 102 -16.19 12.54 10.28
CA PRO A 102 -16.57 13.81 9.65
C PRO A 102 -15.48 14.19 8.65
N LEU A 103 -15.48 13.49 7.52
CA LEU A 103 -14.43 13.51 6.53
C LEU A 103 -14.48 14.87 5.83
N GLN A 104 -13.38 15.54 5.97
CA GLN A 104 -12.97 16.59 5.03
C GLN A 104 -12.19 15.98 3.83
N HIS A 105 -12.21 14.63 3.66
CA HIS A 105 -11.33 13.93 2.72
C HIS A 105 -12.12 12.91 1.88
N HIS A 106 -11.66 12.72 0.65
CA HIS A 106 -12.14 11.68 -0.24
C HIS A 106 -11.43 10.35 0.04
N VAL A 107 -12.10 9.25 -0.27
CA VAL A 107 -11.52 7.90 -0.27
C VAL A 107 -11.31 7.49 -1.73
N LEU A 108 -10.19 6.86 -2.04
CA LEU A 108 -9.96 6.26 -3.36
C LEU A 108 -10.45 4.81 -3.38
N ALA A 109 -11.25 4.46 -4.39
CA ALA A 109 -11.60 3.10 -4.72
C ALA A 109 -10.96 2.72 -6.05
N LEU A 110 -10.32 1.56 -6.11
CA LEU A 110 -9.54 1.10 -7.26
C LEU A 110 -10.14 -0.19 -7.80
N ASP A 111 -10.55 -0.17 -9.05
CA ASP A 111 -11.12 -1.32 -9.75
C ASP A 111 -10.10 -1.93 -10.71
N ASP A 112 -9.65 -3.15 -10.37
CA ASP A 112 -8.82 -4.00 -11.25
C ASP A 112 -7.49 -3.35 -11.68
N ILE A 113 -6.83 -2.62 -10.80
CA ILE A 113 -5.48 -2.11 -11.06
C ILE A 113 -4.49 -3.27 -10.99
N ARG A 114 -3.95 -3.69 -12.13
CA ARG A 114 -3.10 -4.90 -12.25
C ARG A 114 -1.62 -4.61 -12.31
N ASP A 115 -1.22 -3.44 -12.80
CA ASP A 115 0.20 -3.08 -12.89
C ASP A 115 0.75 -2.62 -11.53
N PRO A 116 1.83 -3.25 -11.02
CA PRO A 116 2.44 -2.88 -9.74
C PRO A 116 2.97 -1.44 -9.70
N GLY A 117 3.48 -0.94 -10.83
CA GLY A 117 4.00 0.43 -10.94
C GLY A 117 2.87 1.45 -10.83
N ASN A 118 1.72 1.18 -11.47
CA ASN A 118 0.54 2.03 -11.41
C ASN A 118 -0.05 2.07 -10.01
N LEU A 119 -0.22 0.90 -9.35
CA LEU A 119 -0.68 0.89 -7.96
C LEU A 119 0.27 1.65 -7.04
N GLY A 120 1.58 1.43 -7.16
CA GLY A 120 2.57 2.15 -6.38
C GLY A 120 2.54 3.67 -6.62
N THR A 121 2.30 4.10 -7.84
CA THR A 121 2.16 5.52 -8.21
C THR A 121 0.89 6.11 -7.61
N ILE A 122 -0.23 5.40 -7.67
CA ILE A 122 -1.51 5.83 -7.07
C ILE A 122 -1.36 5.99 -5.56
N ILE A 123 -0.71 5.04 -4.88
CA ILE A 123 -0.42 5.12 -3.44
C ILE A 123 0.40 6.38 -3.11
N ARG A 124 1.43 6.70 -3.90
CA ARG A 124 2.23 7.91 -3.71
C ARG A 124 1.44 9.20 -3.93
N ILE A 125 0.59 9.22 -4.95
CA ILE A 125 -0.28 10.38 -5.24
C ILE A 125 -1.27 10.57 -4.09
N ALA A 126 -1.88 9.50 -3.60
CA ALA A 126 -2.80 9.53 -2.47
C ALA A 126 -2.14 10.11 -1.21
N ASP A 127 -0.95 9.63 -0.86
CA ASP A 127 -0.15 10.12 0.25
C ASP A 127 0.15 11.63 0.09
N TRP A 128 0.59 12.04 -1.09
CA TRP A 128 0.91 13.43 -1.39
C TRP A 128 -0.28 14.38 -1.23
N PHE A 129 -1.48 13.94 -1.60
CA PHE A 129 -2.71 14.73 -1.49
C PHE A 129 -3.47 14.51 -0.17
N GLY A 130 -2.91 13.76 0.77
CA GLY A 130 -3.52 13.50 2.08
C GLY A 130 -4.74 12.58 2.03
N ILE A 131 -4.86 11.73 1.00
CA ILE A 131 -5.87 10.67 0.93
C ILE A 131 -5.34 9.47 1.69
N ASN A 132 -5.82 9.26 2.91
CA ASN A 132 -5.25 8.28 3.82
C ASN A 132 -5.82 6.86 3.66
N THR A 133 -6.85 6.66 2.82
CA THR A 133 -7.51 5.36 2.65
C THR A 133 -7.72 5.04 1.18
N LEU A 134 -7.20 3.88 0.77
CA LEU A 134 -7.43 3.26 -0.52
C LEU A 134 -8.17 1.95 -0.35
N ILE A 135 -9.24 1.75 -1.12
CA ILE A 135 -10.03 0.51 -1.15
C ILE A 135 -9.83 -0.13 -2.52
N CYS A 136 -9.14 -1.25 -2.55
CA CYS A 136 -8.82 -2.00 -3.76
C CYS A 136 -9.85 -3.11 -3.97
N SER A 137 -10.31 -3.32 -5.22
CA SER A 137 -11.05 -4.54 -5.56
C SER A 137 -10.16 -5.78 -5.34
N PRO A 138 -10.76 -6.97 -5.12
CA PRO A 138 -9.97 -8.20 -4.94
C PRO A 138 -9.12 -8.58 -6.17
N THR A 139 -9.40 -8.01 -7.32
CA THR A 139 -8.67 -8.24 -8.58
C THR A 139 -7.47 -7.31 -8.77
N CYS A 140 -7.30 -6.30 -7.91
CA CYS A 140 -6.10 -5.47 -7.91
C CYS A 140 -4.86 -6.30 -7.53
N VAL A 141 -3.71 -5.88 -8.05
CA VAL A 141 -2.41 -6.46 -7.67
C VAL A 141 -2.18 -6.30 -6.17
N ASP A 142 -1.50 -7.28 -5.56
CA ASP A 142 -1.17 -7.23 -4.14
C ASP A 142 -0.24 -6.03 -3.83
N ALA A 143 -0.73 -5.13 -2.98
CA ALA A 143 -0.04 -3.93 -2.56
C ALA A 143 1.26 -4.21 -1.78
N TYR A 144 1.35 -5.36 -1.13
CA TYR A 144 2.54 -5.78 -0.37
C TYR A 144 3.50 -6.64 -1.20
N SER A 145 3.23 -6.84 -2.49
CA SER A 145 4.19 -7.46 -3.39
C SER A 145 5.47 -6.61 -3.49
N PRO A 146 6.65 -7.22 -3.63
CA PRO A 146 7.93 -6.49 -3.65
C PRO A 146 7.99 -5.35 -4.67
N LYS A 147 7.38 -5.54 -5.84
CA LYS A 147 7.33 -4.53 -6.91
C LYS A 147 6.48 -3.31 -6.52
N VAL A 148 5.32 -3.52 -5.91
CA VAL A 148 4.47 -2.42 -5.44
C VAL A 148 5.14 -1.69 -4.29
N VAL A 149 5.60 -2.41 -3.27
CA VAL A 149 6.31 -1.81 -2.11
C VAL A 149 7.45 -0.92 -2.58
N GLN A 150 8.26 -1.40 -3.54
CA GLN A 150 9.36 -0.63 -4.10
C GLN A 150 8.86 0.62 -4.85
N ALA A 151 7.78 0.50 -5.62
CA ALA A 151 7.22 1.60 -6.41
C ALA A 151 6.58 2.69 -5.52
N THR A 152 6.13 2.37 -4.31
CA THR A 152 5.54 3.35 -3.38
C THR A 152 6.56 4.30 -2.77
N MET A 153 7.84 3.97 -2.79
CA MET A 153 8.93 4.76 -2.20
C MET A 153 8.70 5.16 -0.73
N GLY A 154 8.02 4.29 0.04
CA GLY A 154 7.69 4.50 1.45
C GLY A 154 6.26 4.96 1.74
N SER A 155 5.55 5.53 0.79
CA SER A 155 4.17 6.02 0.99
C SER A 155 3.18 4.94 1.44
N ILE A 156 3.48 3.66 1.20
CA ILE A 156 2.64 2.52 1.66
C ILE A 156 2.50 2.48 3.20
N PHE A 157 3.44 3.07 3.93
CA PHE A 157 3.42 3.09 5.40
C PHE A 157 2.54 4.19 5.99
N HIS A 158 2.04 5.11 5.15
CA HIS A 158 1.19 6.24 5.55
C HIS A 158 -0.27 6.03 5.15
N ILE A 159 -0.54 5.07 4.25
CA ILE A 159 -1.86 4.83 3.66
C ILE A 159 -2.47 3.57 4.24
N GLN A 160 -3.75 3.64 4.58
CA GLN A 160 -4.55 2.48 4.90
C GLN A 160 -5.04 1.81 3.61
N LEU A 161 -4.57 0.58 3.36
CA LEU A 161 -4.93 -0.22 2.20
C LEU A 161 -5.92 -1.30 2.61
N ILE A 162 -7.08 -1.34 1.97
CA ILE A 162 -8.15 -2.28 2.27
C ILE A 162 -8.56 -2.97 0.98
N TYR A 163 -8.57 -4.31 0.97
CA TYR A 163 -9.15 -5.09 -0.13
C TYR A 163 -10.58 -5.45 0.20
N ASN A 164 -11.53 -5.04 -0.64
CA ASN A 164 -12.94 -5.29 -0.43
C ASN A 164 -13.72 -5.39 -1.76
N ASP A 165 -14.85 -6.07 -1.73
CA ASP A 165 -15.80 -6.01 -2.83
C ASP A 165 -16.36 -4.60 -2.97
N LEU A 166 -16.15 -3.96 -4.14
CA LEU A 166 -16.57 -2.58 -4.36
C LEU A 166 -18.08 -2.45 -4.50
N GLU A 167 -18.78 -3.49 -4.97
CA GLU A 167 -20.24 -3.48 -5.04
C GLU A 167 -20.85 -3.43 -3.65
N GLN A 168 -20.38 -4.30 -2.75
CA GLN A 168 -20.77 -4.29 -1.35
C GLN A 168 -20.42 -2.95 -0.66
N LEU A 169 -19.26 -2.37 -1.00
CA LEU A 169 -18.86 -1.06 -0.49
C LEU A 169 -19.89 0.01 -0.85
N PHE A 170 -20.29 0.11 -2.12
CA PHE A 170 -21.20 1.13 -2.60
C PHE A 170 -22.63 0.91 -2.06
N GLU A 171 -23.11 -0.32 -2.02
CA GLU A 171 -24.44 -0.66 -1.46
C GLU A 171 -24.55 -0.29 0.02
N SER A 172 -23.53 -0.65 0.80
CA SER A 172 -23.52 -0.35 2.24
C SER A 172 -23.38 1.15 2.53
N ASN A 173 -22.95 1.94 1.55
CA ASN A 173 -22.69 3.37 1.69
C ASN A 173 -23.41 4.23 0.63
N ALA A 174 -24.65 3.87 0.27
CA ALA A 174 -25.43 4.48 -0.80
C ALA A 174 -25.67 6.00 -0.67
N LYS A 175 -25.46 6.58 0.51
CA LYS A 175 -25.56 8.03 0.77
C LYS A 175 -24.26 8.80 0.45
N ILE A 176 -23.16 8.11 0.20
CA ILE A 176 -21.87 8.71 -0.10
C ILE A 176 -21.73 8.81 -1.63
N PRO A 177 -21.49 10.00 -2.18
CA PRO A 177 -21.34 10.14 -3.62
C PRO A 177 -20.12 9.39 -4.14
N VAL A 178 -20.27 8.74 -5.29
CA VAL A 178 -19.21 8.04 -6.02
C VAL A 178 -18.89 8.83 -7.28
N TYR A 179 -17.69 9.36 -7.36
CA TYR A 179 -17.17 10.09 -8.52
C TYR A 179 -16.25 9.19 -9.32
N ALA A 180 -16.63 8.87 -10.53
CA ALA A 180 -15.88 7.94 -11.37
C ALA A 180 -15.06 8.66 -12.45
N ALA A 181 -13.80 8.28 -12.60
CA ALA A 181 -12.94 8.77 -13.67
C ALA A 181 -13.28 8.03 -14.98
N LEU A 182 -14.03 8.66 -15.87
CA LEU A 182 -14.49 8.12 -17.15
C LEU A 182 -14.01 8.97 -18.32
N LEU A 183 -13.70 8.35 -19.45
CA LEU A 183 -13.31 9.04 -20.68
C LEU A 183 -14.40 10.01 -21.21
N GLN A 184 -15.67 9.64 -21.02
CA GLN A 184 -16.84 10.43 -21.45
C GLN A 184 -17.46 11.21 -20.28
N GLY A 185 -16.73 11.36 -19.18
CA GLY A 185 -17.16 12.10 -18.00
C GLY A 185 -17.15 13.61 -18.22
N LYS A 186 -17.68 14.34 -17.24
CA LYS A 186 -17.53 15.80 -17.17
C LYS A 186 -16.08 16.15 -16.81
N ASN A 187 -15.64 17.32 -17.25
CA ASN A 187 -14.33 17.81 -16.83
C ASN A 187 -14.29 17.98 -15.29
N ILE A 188 -13.19 17.59 -14.68
CA ILE A 188 -13.00 17.68 -13.24
C ILE A 188 -13.14 19.11 -12.71
N PHE A 189 -12.74 20.11 -13.50
CA PHE A 189 -12.85 21.53 -13.15
C PHE A 189 -14.29 22.07 -13.21
N ASP A 190 -15.18 21.36 -13.92
CA ASP A 190 -16.60 21.69 -14.05
C ASP A 190 -17.48 20.80 -13.15
N THR A 191 -16.85 20.00 -12.30
CA THR A 191 -17.55 19.07 -11.40
C THR A 191 -17.57 19.65 -9.98
N ASP A 192 -18.76 19.78 -9.43
CA ASP A 192 -18.93 20.20 -8.03
C ASP A 192 -18.75 18.97 -7.10
N PHE A 193 -17.58 18.87 -6.53
CA PHE A 193 -17.27 17.81 -5.56
C PHE A 193 -17.81 18.17 -4.19
N SER A 194 -18.59 17.26 -3.59
CA SER A 194 -18.94 17.39 -2.18
C SER A 194 -17.69 17.29 -1.30
N LYS A 195 -17.76 17.76 -0.05
CA LYS A 195 -16.64 17.70 0.90
C LYS A 195 -16.14 16.30 1.18
N LYS A 196 -16.96 15.28 0.91
CA LYS A 196 -16.63 13.86 1.07
C LYS A 196 -17.19 13.07 -0.11
N GLY A 197 -16.53 11.98 -0.46
CA GLY A 197 -16.98 11.09 -1.52
C GLY A 197 -15.98 9.97 -1.76
N ILE A 198 -16.36 9.05 -2.61
CA ILE A 198 -15.48 7.99 -3.10
C ILE A 198 -15.08 8.38 -4.53
N ILE A 199 -13.78 8.47 -4.79
CA ILE A 199 -13.24 8.62 -6.13
C ILE A 199 -12.93 7.23 -6.66
N LEU A 200 -13.63 6.79 -7.71
CA LEU A 200 -13.45 5.49 -8.33
C LEU A 200 -12.57 5.60 -9.58
N MET A 201 -11.48 4.83 -9.59
CA MET A 201 -10.58 4.70 -10.73
C MET A 201 -10.54 3.25 -11.19
N GLY A 202 -10.50 3.04 -12.50
CA GLY A 202 -10.52 1.72 -13.10
C GLY A 202 -9.20 1.30 -13.72
N ASN A 203 -9.21 0.11 -14.31
CA ASN A 203 -8.11 -0.50 -15.04
C ASN A 203 -7.65 0.39 -16.20
N GLU A 204 -6.35 0.39 -16.50
CA GLU A 204 -5.71 1.23 -17.51
C GLU A 204 -6.23 0.99 -18.93
N SER A 205 -6.61 -0.26 -19.23
CA SER A 205 -7.04 -0.69 -20.56
C SER A 205 -8.57 -0.82 -20.69
N GLN A 206 -9.22 -1.31 -19.62
CA GLN A 206 -10.65 -1.64 -19.64
C GLN A 206 -11.51 -0.56 -18.96
N GLY A 207 -10.89 0.37 -18.25
CA GLY A 207 -11.61 1.37 -17.46
C GLY A 207 -12.30 0.75 -16.25
N ILE A 208 -13.40 1.37 -15.84
CA ILE A 208 -14.23 0.94 -14.71
C ILE A 208 -15.25 -0.08 -15.19
N ASN A 209 -15.44 -1.17 -14.44
CA ASN A 209 -16.43 -2.17 -14.75
C ASN A 209 -17.85 -1.58 -14.78
N GLU A 210 -18.62 -1.86 -15.84
CA GLU A 210 -19.97 -1.31 -16.08
C GLU A 210 -20.96 -1.61 -14.94
N LYS A 211 -20.77 -2.71 -14.21
CA LYS A 211 -21.60 -3.04 -13.04
C LYS A 211 -21.62 -1.96 -11.97
N TYR A 212 -20.61 -1.11 -11.92
CA TYR A 212 -20.51 -0.01 -10.95
C TYR A 212 -21.19 1.28 -11.41
N PHE A 213 -21.59 1.41 -12.68
CA PHE A 213 -22.19 2.64 -13.23
C PHE A 213 -23.49 3.04 -12.52
N LYS A 214 -24.24 2.06 -12.02
CA LYS A 214 -25.48 2.30 -11.24
C LYS A 214 -25.26 3.05 -9.92
N TYR A 215 -24.03 3.06 -9.41
CA TYR A 215 -23.68 3.71 -8.13
C TYR A 215 -23.07 5.11 -8.30
N MET A 216 -22.74 5.49 -9.53
CA MET A 216 -22.07 6.77 -9.79
C MET A 216 -23.01 7.95 -9.55
N SER A 217 -22.46 9.00 -8.95
CA SER A 217 -23.15 10.28 -8.81
C SER A 217 -23.21 10.99 -10.16
N LYS A 218 -24.36 11.62 -10.46
CA LYS A 218 -24.59 12.31 -11.75
C LYS A 218 -23.90 13.66 -11.79
#